data_fba3b2d8dc27886da65865d277f378e2
#
_entry.id   fba3b2d8dc27886da65865d277f378e2
#
_cell.length_a   1.000
_cell.length_b   1.000
_cell.length_c   1.000
_cell.angle_alpha   90.00
_cell.angle_beta   90.00
_cell.angle_gamma   90.00
#
_symmetry.space_group_name_H-M   'P 1'
#
loop_
_entity.id
_entity.type
_entity.pdbx_description
1 polymer ?
#
loop_
_entity_poly.entity_id
_entity_poly.type
_entity_poly.pdbx_seq_one_letter_code
_entity_poly.pdbx_strand_id
1 'polypeptide(L)'
;MKALRVLSALILIAGASLTGRALYLHAKAELAGVLIHRAWEQSVQTGKAHAPWPWADTHPVARLRIPRLDYDEIVLEGATPRTLAFGPARLFSGANLGEPGNLVLAGHRTSWFLPLQAIVPGDPIRIEWFDSHIGQARTRNYTVTMVRVVDPQDVTLLAPSPEDALTLITCYPFGHSPNSPQRYVVRALPI
;
A
#
# COMPACT_ATOMS: atom_id res chain seq x y z
N MET A 1 -27.59 -16.21 -43.57
CA MET A 1 -27.75 -16.97 -42.30
C MET A 1 -26.39 -17.52 -41.75
N LYS A 2 -25.54 -18.16 -42.58
CA LYS A 2 -24.22 -18.69 -42.11
C LYS A 2 -23.29 -17.60 -41.57
N ALA A 3 -23.16 -16.45 -42.26
CA ALA A 3 -22.32 -15.34 -41.80
C ALA A 3 -22.75 -14.76 -40.45
N LEU A 4 -24.05 -14.61 -40.21
CA LEU A 4 -24.58 -14.12 -38.92
C LEU A 4 -24.28 -15.08 -37.76
N ARG A 5 -24.40 -16.39 -37.97
CA ARG A 5 -24.04 -17.41 -36.97
C ARG A 5 -22.56 -17.41 -36.64
N VAL A 6 -21.72 -17.25 -37.66
CA VAL A 6 -20.26 -17.13 -37.46
C VAL A 6 -19.92 -15.89 -36.66
N LEU A 7 -20.51 -14.72 -37.00
CA LEU A 7 -20.31 -13.48 -36.27
C LEU A 7 -20.77 -13.61 -34.80
N SER A 8 -21.96 -14.16 -34.56
CA SER A 8 -22.45 -14.40 -33.20
C SER A 8 -21.52 -15.30 -32.39
N ALA A 9 -21.00 -16.38 -32.99
CA ALA A 9 -20.07 -17.28 -32.34
C ALA A 9 -18.74 -16.57 -31.99
N LEU A 10 -18.20 -15.75 -32.88
CA LEU A 10 -17.00 -14.98 -32.62
C LEU A 10 -17.19 -13.96 -31.48
N ILE A 11 -18.33 -13.27 -31.43
CA ILE A 11 -18.66 -12.34 -30.33
C ILE A 11 -18.78 -13.08 -29.00
N LEU A 12 -19.41 -14.23 -28.97
CA LEU A 12 -19.53 -15.05 -27.76
C LEU A 12 -18.16 -15.55 -27.27
N ILE A 13 -17.30 -16.02 -28.16
CA ILE A 13 -15.94 -16.47 -27.79
C ILE A 13 -15.12 -15.27 -27.26
N ALA A 14 -15.17 -14.12 -27.92
CA ALA A 14 -14.48 -12.93 -27.47
C ALA A 14 -14.99 -12.47 -26.09
N GLY A 15 -16.30 -12.44 -25.88
CA GLY A 15 -16.92 -12.10 -24.61
C GLY A 15 -16.52 -13.10 -23.49
N ALA A 16 -16.58 -14.38 -23.75
CA ALA A 16 -16.16 -15.41 -22.80
C ALA A 16 -14.66 -15.31 -22.43
N SER A 17 -13.81 -15.02 -23.43
CA SER A 17 -12.38 -14.82 -23.20
C SER A 17 -12.08 -13.59 -22.34
N LEU A 18 -12.74 -12.46 -22.60
CA LEU A 18 -12.58 -11.24 -21.81
C LEU A 18 -13.07 -11.43 -20.36
N THR A 19 -14.23 -12.08 -20.19
CA THR A 19 -14.80 -12.39 -18.87
C THR A 19 -13.90 -13.34 -18.10
N GLY A 20 -13.42 -14.41 -18.75
CA GLY A 20 -12.50 -15.38 -18.13
C GLY A 20 -11.18 -14.71 -17.69
N ARG A 21 -10.65 -13.79 -18.49
CA ARG A 21 -9.45 -13.03 -18.13
C ARG A 21 -9.69 -12.10 -16.93
N ALA A 22 -10.84 -11.42 -16.90
CA ALA A 22 -11.20 -10.54 -15.77
C ALA A 22 -11.35 -11.34 -14.46
N LEU A 23 -12.05 -12.47 -14.49
CA LEU A 23 -12.21 -13.37 -13.34
C LEU A 23 -10.85 -13.93 -12.86
N TYR A 24 -9.98 -14.32 -13.78
CA TYR A 24 -8.64 -14.81 -13.44
C TYR A 24 -7.80 -13.72 -12.73
N LEU A 25 -7.82 -12.48 -13.23
CA LEU A 25 -7.10 -11.38 -12.62
C LEU A 25 -7.64 -11.05 -11.22
N HIS A 26 -8.98 -11.07 -11.07
CA HIS A 26 -9.61 -10.85 -9.78
C HIS A 26 -9.24 -11.95 -8.76
N ALA A 27 -9.39 -13.21 -9.15
CA ALA A 27 -9.02 -14.33 -8.28
C ALA A 27 -7.53 -14.31 -7.88
N LYS A 28 -6.65 -13.91 -8.80
CA LYS A 28 -5.22 -13.76 -8.52
C LYS A 28 -4.94 -12.63 -7.52
N ALA A 29 -5.65 -11.51 -7.61
CA ALA A 29 -5.51 -10.39 -6.67
C ALA A 29 -5.98 -10.80 -5.26
N GLU A 30 -7.13 -11.45 -5.13
CA GLU A 30 -7.65 -11.99 -3.87
C GLU A 30 -6.69 -13.00 -3.23
N LEU A 31 -6.17 -13.94 -4.04
CA LEU A 31 -5.19 -14.90 -3.57
C LEU A 31 -3.92 -14.22 -3.05
N ALA A 32 -3.43 -13.20 -3.76
CA ALA A 32 -2.27 -12.45 -3.32
C ALA A 32 -2.51 -11.77 -1.97
N GLY A 33 -3.68 -11.16 -1.75
CA GLY A 33 -4.07 -10.57 -0.47
C GLY A 33 -4.04 -11.61 0.67
N VAL A 34 -4.66 -12.78 0.47
CA VAL A 34 -4.65 -13.88 1.45
C VAL A 34 -3.22 -14.33 1.78
N LEU A 35 -2.37 -14.47 0.77
CA LEU A 35 -0.98 -14.91 0.96
C LEU A 35 -0.15 -13.86 1.71
N ILE A 36 -0.37 -12.57 1.44
CA ILE A 36 0.28 -11.46 2.16
C ILE A 36 -0.12 -11.46 3.64
N HIS A 37 -1.42 -11.60 3.92
CA HIS A 37 -1.89 -11.68 5.31
C HIS A 37 -1.31 -12.91 6.06
N ARG A 38 -1.26 -14.08 5.42
CA ARG A 38 -0.61 -15.26 6.00
C ARG A 38 0.87 -15.04 6.26
N ALA A 39 1.59 -14.43 5.31
CA ALA A 39 3.00 -14.12 5.47
C ALA A 39 3.22 -13.14 6.63
N TRP A 40 2.34 -12.15 6.82
CA TRP A 40 2.35 -11.26 7.98
C TRP A 40 2.17 -12.02 9.29
N GLU A 41 1.14 -12.84 9.40
CA GLU A 41 0.87 -13.66 10.60
C GLU A 41 2.06 -14.58 10.94
N GLN A 42 2.64 -15.24 9.93
CA GLN A 42 3.84 -16.07 10.11
C GLN A 42 5.04 -15.25 10.57
N SER A 43 5.23 -14.05 10.02
CA SER A 43 6.32 -13.15 10.42
C SER A 43 6.18 -12.73 11.89
N VAL A 44 4.97 -12.39 12.32
CA VAL A 44 4.68 -12.04 13.73
C VAL A 44 4.89 -13.24 14.66
N GLN A 45 4.49 -14.45 14.25
CA GLN A 45 4.61 -15.66 15.09
C GLN A 45 6.05 -16.15 15.21
N THR A 46 6.82 -16.08 14.12
CA THR A 46 8.17 -16.69 14.06
C THR A 46 9.29 -15.69 14.32
N GLY A 47 8.99 -14.39 14.26
CA GLY A 47 10.00 -13.34 14.36
C GLY A 47 10.90 -13.19 13.15
N LYS A 48 10.53 -13.77 12.03
CA LYS A 48 11.32 -13.73 10.78
C LYS A 48 10.46 -13.24 9.64
N ALA A 49 11.06 -12.51 8.71
CA ALA A 49 10.39 -12.09 7.50
C ALA A 49 9.99 -13.31 6.66
N HIS A 50 8.71 -13.41 6.29
CA HIS A 50 8.18 -14.44 5.42
C HIS A 50 7.70 -13.82 4.11
N ALA A 51 8.21 -14.33 2.98
CA ALA A 51 7.73 -13.95 1.67
C ALA A 51 6.33 -14.54 1.42
N PRO A 52 5.39 -13.79 0.81
CA PRO A 52 4.03 -14.27 0.57
C PRO A 52 3.97 -15.43 -0.45
N TRP A 53 4.95 -15.54 -1.34
CA TRP A 53 5.16 -16.67 -2.26
C TRP A 53 6.65 -16.85 -2.58
N PRO A 54 7.10 -18.04 -3.06
CA PRO A 54 8.54 -18.35 -3.18
C PRO A 54 9.37 -17.43 -4.08
N TRP A 55 8.75 -16.75 -5.03
CA TRP A 55 9.41 -15.81 -5.96
C TRP A 55 9.01 -14.35 -5.70
N ALA A 56 8.48 -14.05 -4.50
CA ALA A 56 8.21 -12.68 -4.12
C ALA A 56 9.52 -11.93 -3.87
N ASP A 57 9.59 -10.73 -4.41
CA ASP A 57 10.69 -9.77 -4.20
C ASP A 57 10.38 -8.77 -3.07
N THR A 58 9.36 -9.05 -2.29
CA THR A 58 8.90 -8.26 -1.14
C THR A 58 8.37 -9.16 -0.04
N HIS A 59 8.18 -8.60 1.15
CA HIS A 59 7.58 -9.26 2.30
C HIS A 59 6.83 -8.23 3.17
N PRO A 60 5.86 -8.67 3.97
CA PRO A 60 5.19 -7.83 4.95
C PRO A 60 6.16 -7.31 6.01
N VAL A 61 6.10 -6.01 6.32
CA VAL A 61 6.95 -5.36 7.34
C VAL A 61 6.15 -4.68 8.43
N ALA A 62 4.93 -4.22 8.13
CA ALA A 62 4.08 -3.55 9.10
C ALA A 62 2.60 -3.72 8.75
N ARG A 63 1.74 -3.33 9.70
CA ARG A 63 0.31 -3.15 9.50
C ARG A 63 -0.06 -1.70 9.79
N LEU A 64 -0.70 -1.05 8.84
CA LEU A 64 -1.11 0.35 8.91
C LEU A 64 -2.62 0.44 9.13
N ARG A 65 -3.04 1.10 10.22
CA ARG A 65 -4.45 1.31 10.53
C ARG A 65 -4.77 2.79 10.70
N ILE A 66 -5.90 3.21 10.13
CA ILE A 66 -6.50 4.53 10.30
C ILE A 66 -7.96 4.33 10.66
N PRO A 67 -8.29 4.22 11.97
CA PRO A 67 -9.61 3.75 12.43
C PRO A 67 -10.79 4.56 11.88
N ARG A 68 -10.66 5.90 11.79
CA ARG A 68 -11.73 6.76 11.28
C ARG A 68 -12.08 6.49 9.81
N LEU A 69 -11.13 5.96 9.04
CA LEU A 69 -11.33 5.63 7.62
C LEU A 69 -11.66 4.16 7.39
N ASP A 70 -11.81 3.37 8.47
CA ASP A 70 -11.94 1.90 8.42
C ASP A 70 -10.82 1.27 7.56
N TYR A 71 -9.61 1.85 7.67
CA TYR A 71 -8.45 1.45 6.88
C TYR A 71 -7.54 0.54 7.70
N ASP A 72 -7.25 -0.65 7.17
CA ASP A 72 -6.42 -1.67 7.80
C ASP A 72 -5.69 -2.49 6.73
N GLU A 73 -4.42 -2.16 6.46
CA GLU A 73 -3.65 -2.75 5.37
C GLU A 73 -2.26 -3.20 5.81
N ILE A 74 -1.77 -4.25 5.17
CA ILE A 74 -0.41 -4.74 5.36
C ILE A 74 0.54 -3.92 4.49
N VAL A 75 1.58 -3.38 5.12
CA VAL A 75 2.66 -2.63 4.47
C VAL A 75 3.75 -3.59 4.03
N LEU A 76 4.16 -3.47 2.79
CA LEU A 76 5.18 -4.29 2.15
C LEU A 76 6.55 -3.59 2.16
N GLU A 77 7.62 -4.37 2.04
CA GLU A 77 8.98 -3.85 1.93
C GLU A 77 9.29 -3.40 0.50
N GLY A 78 9.82 -2.17 0.35
CA GLY A 78 10.29 -1.63 -0.92
C GLY A 78 9.19 -1.16 -1.87
N ALA A 79 9.02 0.16 -2.02
CA ALA A 79 7.98 0.77 -2.85
C ALA A 79 8.32 0.75 -4.35
N THR A 80 8.48 -0.45 -4.92
CA THR A 80 8.61 -0.63 -6.37
C THR A 80 7.23 -0.62 -7.05
N PRO A 81 7.13 -0.34 -8.37
CA PRO A 81 5.86 -0.44 -9.09
C PRO A 81 5.18 -1.81 -8.95
N ARG A 82 5.98 -2.89 -8.86
CA ARG A 82 5.47 -4.25 -8.66
C ARG A 82 4.90 -4.43 -7.26
N THR A 83 5.62 -4.01 -6.22
CA THR A 83 5.17 -4.11 -4.82
C THR A 83 3.90 -3.30 -4.58
N LEU A 84 3.85 -2.06 -5.10
CA LEU A 84 2.70 -1.17 -4.96
C LEU A 84 1.42 -1.70 -5.62
N ALA A 85 1.50 -2.67 -6.53
CA ALA A 85 0.33 -3.35 -7.05
C ALA A 85 -0.37 -4.24 -6.00
N PHE A 86 0.35 -4.66 -4.96
CA PHE A 86 -0.13 -5.60 -3.94
C PHE A 86 -0.41 -4.99 -2.58
N GLY A 87 0.04 -3.77 -2.31
CA GLY A 87 -0.17 -3.09 -1.02
C GLY A 87 0.52 -1.74 -0.94
N PRO A 88 0.26 -0.98 0.13
CA PRO A 88 1.14 0.13 0.50
C PRO A 88 2.52 -0.42 0.83
N ALA A 89 3.57 0.37 0.60
CA ALA A 89 4.93 -0.11 0.79
C ALA A 89 5.84 0.95 1.39
N ARG A 90 6.85 0.49 2.14
CA ARG A 90 7.88 1.33 2.74
C ARG A 90 8.90 1.78 1.70
N LEU A 91 9.26 3.06 1.71
CA LEU A 91 10.38 3.57 0.92
C LEU A 91 11.71 3.32 1.66
N PHE A 92 12.71 2.85 0.92
CA PHE A 92 14.06 2.62 1.48
C PHE A 92 14.79 3.90 1.91
N SER A 93 14.39 5.05 1.36
CA SER A 93 14.98 6.34 1.73
C SER A 93 14.50 6.88 3.09
N GLY A 94 13.44 6.29 3.66
CA GLY A 94 12.93 6.63 4.98
C GLY A 94 13.60 5.86 6.10
N ALA A 95 13.23 6.19 7.35
CA ALA A 95 13.66 5.45 8.53
C ALA A 95 13.15 3.99 8.49
N ASN A 96 13.87 3.11 9.17
CA ASN A 96 13.38 1.76 9.40
C ASN A 96 12.28 1.75 10.49
N LEU A 97 11.50 0.68 10.50
CA LEU A 97 10.50 0.47 11.55
C LEU A 97 11.18 0.34 12.91
N GLY A 98 10.69 1.11 13.88
CA GLY A 98 11.27 1.14 15.22
C GLY A 98 12.47 2.06 15.42
N GLU A 99 13.08 2.56 14.34
CA GLU A 99 14.17 3.53 14.41
C GLU A 99 13.64 4.98 14.45
N PRO A 100 14.39 5.91 15.04
CA PRO A 100 14.09 7.34 14.93
C PRO A 100 14.15 7.83 13.49
N GLY A 101 13.29 8.79 13.16
CA GLY A 101 13.31 9.44 11.86
C GLY A 101 11.98 9.39 11.12
N ASN A 102 12.01 9.70 9.84
CA ASN A 102 10.83 9.79 8.99
C ASN A 102 10.51 8.45 8.32
N LEU A 103 9.55 7.70 8.83
CA LEU A 103 9.02 6.51 8.17
C LEU A 103 8.16 6.92 6.98
N VAL A 104 8.54 6.53 5.77
CA VAL A 104 7.82 6.92 4.55
C VAL A 104 7.14 5.72 3.92
N LEU A 105 5.82 5.81 3.74
CA LEU A 105 4.98 4.79 3.10
C LEU A 105 4.34 5.36 1.84
N ALA A 106 4.41 4.60 0.75
CA ALA A 106 3.77 4.95 -0.52
C ALA A 106 2.64 3.98 -0.87
N GLY A 107 1.66 4.45 -1.61
CA GLY A 107 0.56 3.63 -2.12
C GLY A 107 -0.11 4.26 -3.34
N HIS A 108 -0.78 3.44 -4.15
CA HIS A 108 -1.53 3.95 -5.29
C HIS A 108 -2.77 4.74 -4.88
N ARG A 109 -3.00 5.90 -5.50
CA ARG A 109 -4.14 6.80 -5.26
C ARG A 109 -5.51 6.21 -5.62
N THR A 110 -5.52 5.21 -6.50
CA THR A 110 -6.76 4.59 -7.03
C THR A 110 -7.13 3.31 -6.31
N SER A 111 -6.30 2.82 -5.39
CA SER A 111 -6.52 1.62 -4.61
C SER A 111 -6.14 1.85 -3.15
N TRP A 112 -4.95 1.44 -2.76
CA TRP A 112 -4.50 1.38 -1.36
C TRP A 112 -4.61 2.72 -0.62
N PHE A 113 -4.22 3.83 -1.23
CA PHE A 113 -4.30 5.16 -0.62
C PHE A 113 -5.48 6.02 -1.11
N LEU A 114 -6.46 5.41 -1.79
CA LEU A 114 -7.71 6.11 -2.11
C LEU A 114 -8.44 6.65 -0.85
N PRO A 115 -8.53 5.92 0.28
CA PRO A 115 -9.16 6.42 1.49
C PRO A 115 -8.50 7.68 2.08
N LEU A 116 -7.23 7.94 1.79
CA LEU A 116 -6.52 9.13 2.28
C LEU A 116 -7.11 10.45 1.76
N GLN A 117 -7.93 10.43 0.72
CA GLN A 117 -8.65 11.65 0.29
C GLN A 117 -9.55 12.24 1.38
N ALA A 118 -9.96 11.43 2.37
CA ALA A 118 -10.82 11.82 3.48
C ALA A 118 -10.05 12.05 4.79
N ILE A 119 -8.70 11.92 4.79
CA ILE A 119 -7.90 12.11 6.01
C ILE A 119 -7.81 13.58 6.37
N VAL A 120 -7.81 13.85 7.66
CA VAL A 120 -7.73 15.24 8.18
C VAL A 120 -6.71 15.33 9.33
N PRO A 121 -6.14 16.52 9.59
CA PRO A 121 -5.35 16.75 10.79
C PRO A 121 -6.13 16.36 12.06
N GLY A 122 -5.46 15.67 12.98
CA GLY A 122 -6.05 15.10 14.20
C GLY A 122 -6.40 13.63 14.08
N ASP A 123 -6.43 13.04 12.88
CA ASP A 123 -6.70 11.60 12.72
C ASP A 123 -5.61 10.75 13.37
N PRO A 124 -5.99 9.71 14.14
CA PRO A 124 -5.04 8.75 14.66
C PRO A 124 -4.62 7.75 13.58
N ILE A 125 -3.32 7.48 13.53
CA ILE A 125 -2.73 6.43 12.70
C ILE A 125 -1.98 5.48 13.62
N ARG A 126 -2.13 4.16 13.40
CA ARG A 126 -1.39 3.13 14.11
C ARG A 126 -0.54 2.32 13.15
N ILE A 127 0.74 2.19 13.48
CA ILE A 127 1.69 1.29 12.82
C ILE A 127 2.04 0.18 13.79
N GLU A 128 1.85 -1.06 13.36
CA GLU A 128 2.25 -2.26 14.08
C GLU A 128 3.34 -2.98 13.26
N TRP A 129 4.43 -3.39 13.88
CA TRP A 129 5.50 -4.15 13.23
C TRP A 129 6.06 -5.21 14.18
N PHE A 130 6.75 -6.19 13.63
CA PHE A 130 7.50 -7.15 14.41
C PHE A 130 8.94 -6.65 14.60
N ASP A 131 9.36 -6.52 15.86
CA ASP A 131 10.73 -6.16 16.22
C ASP A 131 11.54 -7.44 16.45
N SER A 132 12.40 -7.78 15.48
CA SER A 132 13.21 -9.00 15.52
C SER A 132 14.29 -8.97 16.61
N HIS A 133 14.69 -7.80 17.11
CA HIS A 133 15.69 -7.67 18.16
C HIS A 133 15.16 -8.11 19.53
N ILE A 134 13.89 -7.87 19.77
CA ILE A 134 13.25 -8.23 21.05
C ILE A 134 12.26 -9.40 20.91
N GLY A 135 12.00 -9.87 19.68
CA GLY A 135 11.11 -11.00 19.41
C GLY A 135 9.63 -10.71 19.70
N GLN A 136 9.17 -9.47 19.59
CA GLN A 136 7.81 -9.06 19.93
C GLN A 136 7.22 -8.11 18.90
N ALA A 137 5.90 -8.14 18.76
CA ALA A 137 5.17 -7.12 18.03
C ALA A 137 5.21 -5.79 18.79
N ARG A 138 5.48 -4.73 18.06
CA ARG A 138 5.48 -3.34 18.56
C ARG A 138 4.40 -2.54 17.87
N THR A 139 3.92 -1.53 18.55
CA THR A 139 2.96 -0.57 18.00
C THR A 139 3.43 0.85 18.29
N ARG A 140 3.31 1.73 17.30
CA ARG A 140 3.49 3.18 17.46
C ARG A 140 2.24 3.88 16.96
N ASN A 141 1.76 4.81 17.77
CA ASN A 141 0.62 5.64 17.42
C ASN A 141 1.13 7.01 16.97
N TYR A 142 0.43 7.56 15.97
CA TYR A 142 0.72 8.87 15.39
C TYR A 142 -0.58 9.66 15.29
N THR A 143 -0.46 10.98 15.30
CA THR A 143 -1.55 11.90 14.97
C THR A 143 -1.20 12.66 13.71
N VAL A 144 -2.12 12.73 12.76
CA VAL A 144 -1.95 13.53 11.53
C VAL A 144 -1.82 15.01 11.92
N THR A 145 -0.72 15.63 11.51
CA THR A 145 -0.45 17.06 11.77
C THR A 145 -0.55 17.91 10.51
N MET A 146 -0.35 17.32 9.34
CA MET A 146 -0.35 18.05 8.07
C MET A 146 -0.85 17.17 6.92
N VAL A 147 -1.63 17.81 6.05
CA VAL A 147 -2.04 17.27 4.75
C VAL A 147 -1.72 18.31 3.69
N ARG A 148 -0.94 17.94 2.67
CA ARG A 148 -0.51 18.85 1.59
C ARG A 148 -0.52 18.20 0.22
N VAL A 149 -0.77 19.02 -0.80
CA VAL A 149 -0.48 18.69 -2.20
C VAL A 149 0.80 19.43 -2.59
N VAL A 150 1.79 18.69 -3.12
CA VAL A 150 3.12 19.20 -3.43
C VAL A 150 3.52 18.82 -4.87
N ASP A 151 4.54 19.51 -5.39
CA ASP A 151 5.17 19.14 -6.66
C ASP A 151 5.85 17.77 -6.56
N PRO A 152 5.85 16.93 -7.62
CA PRO A 152 6.54 15.63 -7.62
C PRO A 152 8.05 15.73 -7.37
N GLN A 153 8.66 16.86 -7.66
CA GLN A 153 10.08 17.10 -7.43
C GLN A 153 10.39 17.59 -6.01
N ASP A 154 9.37 17.98 -5.25
CA ASP A 154 9.54 18.35 -3.85
C ASP A 154 9.64 17.09 -2.98
N VAL A 155 10.86 16.66 -2.75
CA VAL A 155 11.20 15.52 -1.91
C VAL A 155 11.54 15.89 -0.47
N THR A 156 11.37 17.15 -0.07
CA THR A 156 11.76 17.64 1.26
C THR A 156 10.99 16.92 2.38
N LEU A 157 9.72 16.62 2.16
CA LEU A 157 8.88 15.88 3.13
C LEU A 157 9.22 14.38 3.22
N LEU A 158 10.01 13.84 2.30
CA LEU A 158 10.47 12.46 2.27
C LEU A 158 11.89 12.31 2.83
N ALA A 159 12.59 13.42 3.01
CA ALA A 159 13.97 13.44 3.50
C ALA A 159 14.07 12.80 4.89
N PRO A 160 15.21 12.19 5.21
CA PRO A 160 15.52 11.80 6.57
C PRO A 160 15.35 12.97 7.54
N SER A 161 14.79 12.69 8.71
CA SER A 161 14.56 13.69 9.75
C SER A 161 15.12 13.16 11.06
N PRO A 162 15.73 14.01 11.92
CA PRO A 162 16.09 13.61 13.27
C PRO A 162 14.87 13.38 14.16
N GLU A 163 13.74 13.98 13.80
CA GLU A 163 12.47 13.84 14.52
C GLU A 163 11.67 12.67 13.96
N ASP A 164 11.09 11.88 14.86
CA ASP A 164 10.19 10.81 14.49
C ASP A 164 8.98 11.35 13.76
N ALA A 165 8.70 10.81 12.60
CA ALA A 165 7.52 11.13 11.82
C ALA A 165 7.08 9.94 10.97
N LEU A 166 5.81 9.94 10.61
CA LEU A 166 5.24 9.08 9.58
C LEU A 166 4.79 9.96 8.41
N THR A 167 5.23 9.62 7.22
CA THR A 167 4.81 10.29 5.98
C THR A 167 4.13 9.28 5.06
N LEU A 168 2.85 9.52 4.72
CA LEU A 168 2.14 8.76 3.69
C LEU A 168 2.12 9.58 2.42
N ILE A 169 2.51 8.98 1.28
CA ILE A 169 2.58 9.67 -0.02
C ILE A 169 1.85 8.90 -1.11
N THR A 170 1.07 9.62 -1.89
CA THR A 170 0.43 9.09 -3.10
C THR A 170 0.39 10.13 -4.22
N CYS A 171 -0.02 9.70 -5.40
CA CYS A 171 -0.24 10.59 -6.52
C CYS A 171 -1.50 11.47 -6.33
N TYR A 172 -1.53 12.68 -6.92
CA TYR A 172 -2.67 13.59 -6.93
C TYR A 172 -2.90 14.16 -8.34
N PRO A 173 -4.17 14.44 -8.75
CA PRO A 173 -5.42 14.29 -8.01
C PRO A 173 -5.86 12.85 -7.82
N PHE A 174 -6.73 12.60 -6.85
CA PHE A 174 -7.40 11.30 -6.68
C PHE A 174 -8.30 10.98 -7.86
N GLY A 175 -8.61 9.69 -8.05
CA GLY A 175 -9.42 9.21 -9.17
C GLY A 175 -8.61 8.82 -10.40
N HIS A 176 -9.29 8.61 -11.53
CA HIS A 176 -8.73 8.03 -12.76
C HIS A 176 -8.13 9.07 -13.72
N SER A 177 -7.56 10.17 -13.23
CA SER A 177 -6.86 11.10 -14.11
C SER A 177 -5.63 10.44 -14.74
N PRO A 178 -5.43 10.50 -16.09
CA PRO A 178 -4.25 9.95 -16.72
C PRO A 178 -2.97 10.69 -16.29
N ASN A 179 -3.09 11.96 -15.94
CA ASN A 179 -1.99 12.78 -15.48
C ASN A 179 -1.98 12.86 -13.96
N SER A 180 -0.80 12.78 -13.37
CA SER A 180 -0.56 12.89 -11.94
C SER A 180 0.57 13.87 -11.66
N PRO A 181 0.30 15.19 -11.91
CA PRO A 181 1.34 16.21 -11.84
C PRO A 181 1.78 16.54 -10.42
N GLN A 182 1.09 16.02 -9.41
CA GLN A 182 1.32 16.36 -8.01
C GLN A 182 1.34 15.13 -7.11
N ARG A 183 1.77 15.34 -5.86
CA ARG A 183 1.72 14.32 -4.80
C ARG A 183 0.86 14.81 -3.64
N TYR A 184 0.07 13.91 -3.10
CA TYR A 184 -0.66 14.09 -1.86
C TYR A 184 0.15 13.50 -0.72
N VAL A 185 0.49 14.33 0.25
CA VAL A 185 1.35 13.97 1.37
C VAL A 185 0.62 14.21 2.68
N VAL A 186 0.60 13.19 3.51
CA VAL A 186 0.09 13.22 4.88
C VAL A 186 1.28 13.05 5.81
N ARG A 187 1.46 13.97 6.75
CA ARG A 187 2.48 13.87 7.80
C ARG A 187 1.81 13.70 9.15
N ALA A 188 2.31 12.75 9.94
CA ALA A 188 1.84 12.47 11.29
C ALA A 188 3.03 12.38 12.24
N LEU A 189 2.85 12.83 13.47
CA LEU A 189 3.86 12.79 14.53
C LEU A 189 3.44 11.78 15.62
N PRO A 190 4.40 11.14 16.29
CA PRO A 190 4.11 10.18 17.36
C PRO A 190 3.44 10.86 18.56
N ILE A 191 2.60 10.09 19.27
CA ILE A 191 1.93 10.46 20.52
C ILE A 191 2.32 9.52 21.65
#